data_9714bdda439131ae6fde39c9ac7fe3f2
#
_entry.id   9714bdda439131ae6fde39c9ac7fe3f2
#
_cell.length_a   1.000
_cell.length_b   1.000
_cell.length_c   1.000
_cell.angle_alpha   90.00
_cell.angle_beta   90.00
_cell.angle_gamma   90.00
#
_symmetry.space_group_name_H-M   'P 1'
#
loop_
_entity.id
_entity.type
_entity.pdbx_description
1 polymer ?
#
loop_
_entity_poly.entity_id
_entity_poly.type
_entity_poly.pdbx_seq_one_letter_code
_entity_poly.pdbx_strand_id
1 'polypeptide(L)'
;MDFKQIEAFVNVVRFKSFSRAADATFFTQPTISTHISSLEKELNTKLLDRKGRTVEMTPQGQKFYQYAVEMVNARAQAIEALDSGDDNLDGVLEL
;
A
#
# COMPACT_ATOMS: atom_id res chain seq x y z
N MET A 1 -3.23 -10.50 -4.73
CA MET A 1 -2.68 -9.23 -4.23
C MET A 1 -3.15 -8.10 -5.11
N ASP A 2 -3.77 -7.09 -4.50
CA ASP A 2 -4.25 -5.95 -5.28
C ASP A 2 -3.78 -4.66 -4.63
N PHE A 3 -4.03 -3.52 -5.31
CA PHE A 3 -3.53 -2.25 -4.82
C PHE A 3 -4.18 -1.83 -3.51
N LYS A 4 -5.41 -2.20 -3.28
CA LYS A 4 -6.07 -1.84 -2.02
C LYS A 4 -5.35 -2.49 -0.85
N GLN A 5 -4.93 -3.72 -1.01
CA GLN A 5 -4.18 -4.42 0.03
C GLN A 5 -2.82 -3.79 0.23
N ILE A 6 -2.14 -3.47 -0.87
CA ILE A 6 -0.82 -2.88 -0.80
C ILE A 6 -0.88 -1.50 -0.18
N GLU A 7 -1.85 -0.69 -0.59
CA GLU A 7 -2.03 0.64 -0.02
C GLU A 7 -2.37 0.58 1.46
N ALA A 8 -3.20 -0.38 1.84
CA ALA A 8 -3.55 -0.53 3.25
C ALA A 8 -2.29 -0.79 4.09
N PHE A 9 -1.44 -1.67 3.61
CA PHE A 9 -0.21 -1.97 4.31
C PHE A 9 0.70 -0.73 4.41
N VAL A 10 0.90 -0.04 3.29
CA VAL A 10 1.74 1.15 3.27
C VAL A 10 1.21 2.21 4.22
N ASN A 11 -0.09 2.43 4.22
CA ASN A 11 -0.68 3.47 5.05
C ASN A 11 -0.59 3.12 6.54
N VAL A 12 -0.82 1.87 6.89
CA VAL A 12 -0.70 1.49 8.30
C VAL A 12 0.73 1.68 8.79
N VAL A 13 1.70 1.37 7.95
CA VAL A 13 3.10 1.57 8.32
C VAL A 13 3.40 3.06 8.48
N ARG A 14 2.95 3.86 7.52
CA ARG A 14 3.21 5.31 7.56
C ARG A 14 2.62 5.98 8.79
N PHE A 15 1.39 5.62 9.11
CA PHE A 15 0.70 6.26 10.24
C PHE A 15 0.94 5.52 11.54
N LYS A 16 1.54 4.34 11.47
CA LYS A 16 1.81 3.49 12.63
C LYS A 16 0.55 3.20 13.43
N SER A 17 -0.57 3.13 12.72
CA SER A 17 -1.88 2.98 13.36
C SER A 17 -2.91 2.57 12.32
N PHE A 18 -3.70 1.56 12.66
CA PHE A 18 -4.83 1.16 11.82
C PHE A 18 -5.90 2.24 11.81
N SER A 19 -6.11 2.86 12.96
CA SER A 19 -7.13 3.88 13.11
C SER A 19 -6.80 5.10 12.25
N ARG A 20 -5.57 5.56 12.30
CA ARG A 20 -5.15 6.72 11.52
C ARG A 20 -5.13 6.41 10.03
N ALA A 21 -4.74 5.18 9.68
CA ALA A 21 -4.78 4.79 8.29
C ALA A 21 -6.20 4.81 7.75
N ALA A 22 -7.16 4.38 8.57
CA ALA A 22 -8.56 4.43 8.17
C ALA A 22 -9.01 5.87 7.98
N ASP A 23 -8.62 6.75 8.89
CA ASP A 23 -9.00 8.16 8.80
C ASP A 23 -8.45 8.83 7.55
N ALA A 24 -7.29 8.40 7.11
CA ALA A 24 -6.62 9.00 5.95
C ALA A 24 -7.11 8.43 4.63
N THR A 25 -7.92 7.40 4.67
CA THR A 25 -8.44 6.77 3.47
C THR A 25 -9.96 6.74 3.56
N PHE A 26 -10.58 6.15 2.56
CA PHE A 26 -12.03 6.00 2.59
C PHE A 26 -12.46 4.66 3.18
N PHE A 27 -11.51 3.92 3.74
CA PHE A 27 -11.82 2.61 4.30
C PHE A 27 -12.03 2.69 5.79
N THR A 28 -12.85 1.77 6.31
CA THR A 28 -12.99 1.63 7.75
C THR A 28 -11.81 0.83 8.28
N GLN A 29 -11.62 0.89 9.59
CA GLN A 29 -10.55 0.14 10.22
C GLN A 29 -10.68 -1.36 10.01
N PRO A 30 -11.87 -1.97 10.17
CA PRO A 30 -12.01 -3.40 9.87
C PRO A 30 -11.67 -3.75 8.42
N THR A 31 -12.01 -2.89 7.49
CA THR A 31 -11.70 -3.14 6.09
C THR A 31 -10.19 -3.15 5.85
N ILE A 32 -9.50 -2.20 6.44
CA ILE A 32 -8.03 -2.15 6.33
C ILE A 32 -7.42 -3.39 6.94
N SER A 33 -7.93 -3.79 8.09
CA SER A 33 -7.44 -4.98 8.78
C SER A 33 -7.63 -6.22 7.89
N THR A 34 -8.78 -6.31 7.24
CA THR A 34 -9.08 -7.42 6.35
C THR A 34 -8.16 -7.43 5.13
N HIS A 35 -7.91 -6.25 4.56
CA HIS A 35 -7.02 -6.14 3.42
C HIS A 35 -5.61 -6.64 3.77
N ILE A 36 -5.13 -6.25 4.93
CA ILE A 36 -3.78 -6.63 5.35
C ILE A 36 -3.73 -8.13 5.67
N SER A 37 -4.75 -8.64 6.35
CA SER A 37 -4.81 -10.07 6.63
C SER A 37 -4.83 -10.90 5.36
N SER A 38 -5.58 -10.46 4.37
CA SER A 38 -5.63 -11.16 3.09
C SER A 38 -4.28 -11.14 2.40
N LEU A 39 -3.61 -10.00 2.46
CA LEU A 39 -2.29 -9.88 1.87
C LEU A 39 -1.30 -10.82 2.54
N GLU A 40 -1.30 -10.82 3.86
CA GLU A 40 -0.40 -11.70 4.61
C GLU A 40 -0.68 -13.17 4.31
N LYS A 41 -1.96 -13.50 4.17
CA LYS A 41 -2.34 -14.86 3.88
C LYS A 41 -1.86 -15.29 2.51
N GLU A 42 -2.04 -14.42 1.53
CA GLU A 42 -1.60 -14.70 0.17
C GLU A 42 -0.08 -14.88 0.11
N LEU A 43 0.65 -14.03 0.81
CA LEU A 43 2.11 -14.10 0.84
C LEU A 43 2.61 -15.16 1.80
N ASN A 44 1.71 -15.73 2.58
CA ASN A 44 2.03 -16.75 3.56
C ASN A 44 3.09 -16.27 4.54
N THR A 45 2.96 -15.02 4.97
CA THR A 45 3.91 -14.45 5.92
C THR A 45 3.27 -13.27 6.63
N LYS A 46 3.72 -13.01 7.83
CA LYS A 46 3.27 -11.86 8.59
C LYS A 46 4.09 -10.65 8.21
N LEU A 47 3.41 -9.56 7.95
CA LEU A 47 4.07 -8.31 7.59
C LEU A 47 4.06 -7.32 8.75
N LEU A 48 3.06 -7.40 9.61
CA LEU A 48 2.91 -6.50 10.73
C LEU A 48 2.76 -7.26 12.03
N ASP A 49 3.28 -6.65 13.08
CA ASP A 49 3.15 -7.14 14.44
C ASP A 49 2.43 -6.09 15.25
N ARG A 50 1.42 -6.51 16.00
CA ARG A 50 0.74 -5.62 16.90
C ARG A 50 1.18 -5.93 18.32
N LYS A 51 1.99 -5.07 18.89
CA LYS A 51 2.41 -5.23 20.27
C LYS A 51 1.81 -4.11 21.08
N GLY A 52 0.80 -4.43 21.86
CA GLY A 52 0.12 -3.41 22.63
C GLY A 52 -0.57 -2.45 21.70
N ARG A 53 -0.20 -1.18 21.80
CA ARG A 53 -0.82 -0.14 20.98
C ARG A 53 -0.02 0.23 19.76
N THR A 54 1.15 -0.35 19.63
CA THR A 54 2.00 0.01 18.50
C THR A 54 1.88 -1.04 17.40
N VAL A 55 2.15 -0.61 16.20
CA VAL A 55 2.18 -1.48 15.03
C VAL A 55 3.58 -1.39 14.45
N GLU A 56 4.23 -2.52 14.33
CA GLU A 56 5.58 -2.57 13.80
C GLU A 56 5.66 -3.57 12.68
N MET A 57 6.60 -3.36 11.78
CA MET A 57 6.82 -4.32 10.70
C MET A 57 7.66 -5.49 11.20
N THR A 58 7.28 -6.68 10.72
CA THR A 58 8.16 -7.82 10.89
C THR A 58 9.35 -7.67 9.94
N PRO A 59 10.40 -8.49 10.09
CA PRO A 59 11.50 -8.43 9.13
C PRO A 59 11.03 -8.65 7.69
N GLN A 60 10.04 -9.53 7.50
CA GLN A 60 9.49 -9.74 6.16
C GLN A 60 8.71 -8.51 5.70
N GLY A 61 8.01 -7.87 6.63
CA GLY A 61 7.31 -6.64 6.30
C GLY A 61 8.24 -5.55 5.85
N GLN A 62 9.42 -5.46 6.49
CA GLN A 62 10.40 -4.45 6.09
C GLN A 62 10.88 -4.69 4.66
N LYS A 63 11.11 -5.94 4.30
CA LYS A 63 11.53 -6.27 2.95
C LYS A 63 10.44 -5.94 1.94
N PHE A 64 9.23 -6.31 2.26
CA PHE A 64 8.11 -6.09 1.35
C PHE A 64 7.77 -4.62 1.23
N TYR A 65 7.93 -3.87 2.30
CA TYR A 65 7.55 -2.46 2.32
C TYR A 65 8.25 -1.66 1.24
N GLN A 66 9.52 -1.92 1.00
CA GLN A 66 10.27 -1.21 -0.03
C GLN A 66 9.60 -1.35 -1.39
N TYR A 67 9.18 -2.56 -1.71
CA TYR A 67 8.52 -2.81 -2.99
C TYR A 67 7.10 -2.29 -3.00
N ALA A 68 6.42 -2.37 -1.86
CA ALA A 68 5.06 -1.86 -1.75
C ALA A 68 5.03 -0.36 -2.02
N VAL A 69 5.97 0.38 -1.46
CA VAL A 69 6.06 1.82 -1.70
C VAL A 69 6.31 2.11 -3.17
N GLU A 70 7.19 1.33 -3.81
CA GLU A 70 7.46 1.50 -5.22
C GLU A 70 6.22 1.26 -6.07
N MET A 71 5.45 0.24 -5.72
CA MET A 71 4.22 -0.07 -6.46
C MET A 71 3.21 1.06 -6.34
N VAL A 72 3.03 1.59 -5.13
CA VAL A 72 2.09 2.68 -4.90
C VAL A 72 2.54 3.92 -5.64
N ASN A 73 3.83 4.22 -5.59
CA ASN A 73 4.36 5.39 -6.26
C ASN A 73 4.27 5.25 -7.78
N ALA A 74 4.55 4.07 -8.30
CA ALA A 74 4.47 3.84 -9.74
C ALA A 74 3.05 4.03 -10.24
N ARG A 75 2.08 3.55 -9.49
CA ARG A 75 0.68 3.73 -9.85
C ARG A 75 0.31 5.20 -9.87
N ALA A 76 0.72 5.94 -8.85
CA ALA A 76 0.41 7.36 -8.77
C ALA A 76 1.06 8.11 -9.91
N GLN A 77 2.30 7.78 -10.23
CA GLN A 77 3.00 8.43 -11.32
C GLN A 77 2.38 8.12 -12.67
N ALA A 78 1.90 6.89 -12.85
CA ALA A 78 1.24 6.52 -14.08
C ALA A 78 -0.02 7.34 -14.31
N ILE A 79 -0.83 7.50 -13.26
CA ILE A 79 -2.05 8.28 -13.34
C ILE A 79 -1.73 9.74 -13.63
N GLU A 80 -0.73 10.26 -12.93
CA GLU A 80 -0.34 11.64 -13.09
C GLU A 80 0.18 11.92 -14.51
N ALA A 81 0.89 10.98 -15.07
CA ALA A 81 1.42 11.13 -16.42
C ALA A 81 0.29 11.26 -17.44
N LEU A 82 -0.79 10.54 -17.21
CA LEU A 82 -1.96 10.63 -18.09
C LEU A 82 -2.71 11.94 -17.88
N ASP A 83 -2.81 12.38 -16.63
CA ASP A 83 -3.52 13.60 -16.30
C ASP A 83 -2.82 14.83 -16.85
N SER A 84 -1.51 14.80 -16.95
CA SER A 84 -0.77 15.96 -17.46
C SER A 84 -1.13 16.24 -18.91
N GLY A 85 -1.73 15.26 -19.56
CA GLY A 85 -2.25 15.46 -20.88
C GLY A 85 -1.22 15.82 -21.89
N ASP A 86 -0.04 15.42 -21.70
CA ASP A 86 1.03 15.92 -22.43
C ASP A 86 1.41 15.10 -23.60
N ASP A 87 2.22 15.67 -24.41
CA ASP A 87 2.67 15.03 -25.59
C ASP A 87 3.47 13.82 -25.34
N ASN A 88 3.90 13.65 -24.14
CA ASN A 88 4.64 12.47 -23.74
C ASN A 88 3.88 11.20 -23.99
N LEU A 89 2.59 11.32 -24.13
CA LEU A 89 1.78 10.16 -24.41
C LEU A 89 2.17 9.48 -25.69
N ASP A 90 2.69 10.24 -26.62
CA ASP A 90 3.08 9.68 -27.90
C ASP A 90 4.13 8.61 -27.73
N GLY A 91 5.12 8.89 -26.92
CA GLY A 91 6.16 7.92 -26.68
C GLY A 91 5.66 6.67 -26.03
N VAL A 92 4.72 6.82 -25.12
CA VAL A 92 4.18 5.69 -24.44
C VAL A 92 3.40 4.79 -25.37
N LEU A 93 2.65 5.41 -26.26
CA LEU A 93 1.80 4.64 -27.15
C LEU A 93 2.56 3.81 -28.13
N GLU A 94 3.80 4.11 -28.33
CA GLU A 94 4.59 3.37 -29.28
C GLU A 94 5.06 2.04 -28.74
N LEU A 95 4.85 1.81 -27.48
CA LEU A 95 5.21 0.53 -26.93
C LEU A 95 4.29 -0.55 -27.43
#